data_24745732d4920012503755d002b5712e
#
_entry.id   24745732d4920012503755d002b5712e
#
_cell.length_a   1.000
_cell.length_b   1.000
_cell.length_c   1.000
_cell.angle_alpha   90.00
_cell.angle_beta   90.00
_cell.angle_gamma   90.00
#
_symmetry.space_group_name_H-M   'P 1'
#
loop_
_entity.id
_entity.type
_entity.pdbx_description
1 polymer ?
#
loop_
_entity_poly.entity_id
_entity_poly.type
_entity_poly.pdbx_seq_one_letter_code
_entity_poly.pdbx_strand_id
1 'polypeptide(L)'
;MKPKFLVSAATCAMLALTGTAMAQTAVVATTDLNIRSGPGPEYPVIGAIAIDDQAMLGGCIEGSKWCQVSYAGAEGWVYSDYLIADNAGVEVVVTERPAEMNVPVAVYEGPAETAPVDGGAVGSVTGGVTGAIAGAIIAGPVGAAVGGIAGAAGGGVTGSIIDPNPEVRTYVQENPVEPVYLEGEVVVGASLPETVEVREIPDYEYRYVYVNGQPVLVEPGTNRIVYIVR
;
A
#
# COMPACT_ATOMS: atom_id res chain seq x y z
N MET A 1 -40.74 -53.01 47.77
CA MET A 1 -40.62 -51.63 47.38
C MET A 1 -39.37 -51.49 46.51
N LYS A 2 -39.52 -51.25 45.20
CA LYS A 2 -38.39 -51.08 44.27
C LYS A 2 -38.33 -49.62 43.87
N PRO A 3 -37.22 -48.88 44.01
CA PRO A 3 -37.08 -47.52 43.54
C PRO A 3 -36.86 -47.50 42.00
N LYS A 4 -37.68 -46.69 41.30
CA LYS A 4 -37.50 -46.41 39.88
C LYS A 4 -36.50 -45.25 39.72
N PHE A 5 -35.36 -45.52 39.13
CA PHE A 5 -34.41 -44.46 38.70
C PHE A 5 -34.90 -43.87 37.38
N LEU A 6 -35.24 -42.59 37.40
CA LEU A 6 -35.46 -41.78 36.21
C LEU A 6 -34.13 -41.24 35.73
N VAL A 7 -33.66 -41.78 34.60
CA VAL A 7 -32.51 -41.23 33.87
C VAL A 7 -32.96 -40.07 33.01
N SER A 8 -32.59 -38.87 33.42
CA SER A 8 -32.85 -37.64 32.63
C SER A 8 -31.72 -37.50 31.62
N ALA A 9 -31.98 -37.73 30.35
CA ALA A 9 -31.07 -37.47 29.24
C ALA A 9 -31.07 -35.98 28.93
N ALA A 10 -30.00 -35.30 29.38
CA ALA A 10 -29.72 -33.91 28.94
C ALA A 10 -29.10 -33.90 27.54
N THR A 11 -29.88 -33.56 26.54
CA THR A 11 -29.42 -33.39 25.17
C THR A 11 -28.76 -32.03 25.03
N CYS A 12 -27.41 -31.99 25.08
CA CYS A 12 -26.63 -30.80 24.70
C CYS A 12 -26.72 -30.60 23.22
N ALA A 13 -27.54 -29.64 22.77
CA ALA A 13 -27.54 -29.15 21.41
C ALA A 13 -26.29 -28.27 21.20
N MET A 14 -25.25 -28.81 20.55
CA MET A 14 -24.15 -28.01 20.06
C MET A 14 -24.63 -27.22 18.84
N LEU A 15 -24.83 -25.91 19.02
CA LEU A 15 -24.93 -24.97 17.89
C LEU A 15 -23.55 -24.88 17.23
N ALA A 16 -23.40 -25.52 16.10
CA ALA A 16 -22.29 -25.30 15.21
C ALA A 16 -22.44 -23.91 14.58
N LEU A 17 -21.69 -22.93 15.06
CA LEU A 17 -21.49 -21.66 14.39
C LEU A 17 -20.68 -21.94 13.12
N THR A 18 -21.37 -22.14 11.99
CA THR A 18 -20.76 -22.16 10.67
C THR A 18 -20.38 -20.71 10.33
N GLY A 19 -19.21 -20.27 10.78
CA GLY A 19 -18.59 -19.07 10.25
C GLY A 19 -18.31 -19.30 8.76
N THR A 20 -18.87 -18.46 7.91
CA THR A 20 -18.48 -18.41 6.50
C THR A 20 -17.00 -18.00 6.44
N ALA A 21 -16.12 -18.96 6.21
CA ALA A 21 -14.73 -18.67 5.89
C ALA A 21 -14.76 -17.90 4.55
N MET A 22 -14.55 -16.59 4.59
CA MET A 22 -14.26 -15.81 3.40
C MET A 22 -12.91 -16.34 2.88
N ALA A 23 -12.89 -16.85 1.66
CA ALA A 23 -11.66 -17.25 1.03
C ALA A 23 -10.85 -15.97 0.77
N GLN A 24 -9.80 -15.77 1.57
CA GLN A 24 -8.87 -14.67 1.36
C GLN A 24 -7.99 -15.02 0.14
N THR A 25 -7.86 -14.09 -0.77
CA THR A 25 -7.01 -14.25 -1.96
C THR A 25 -5.57 -13.94 -1.56
N ALA A 26 -4.66 -14.87 -1.84
CA ALA A 26 -3.24 -14.65 -1.67
C ALA A 26 -2.73 -13.72 -2.78
N VAL A 27 -1.93 -12.73 -2.41
CA VAL A 27 -1.31 -11.77 -3.32
C VAL A 27 0.19 -11.65 -3.02
N VAL A 28 0.98 -11.32 -4.01
CA VAL A 28 2.44 -11.16 -3.90
C VAL A 28 2.81 -9.72 -4.23
N ALA A 29 3.69 -9.13 -3.43
CA ALA A 29 4.20 -7.79 -3.66
C ALA A 29 5.30 -7.80 -4.74
N THR A 30 5.19 -6.94 -5.74
CA THR A 30 6.20 -6.81 -6.83
C THR A 30 7.37 -5.89 -6.48
N THR A 31 7.31 -5.25 -5.32
CA THR A 31 8.34 -4.36 -4.77
C THR A 31 8.18 -4.30 -3.26
N ASP A 32 9.14 -3.69 -2.54
CA ASP A 32 8.95 -3.33 -1.14
C ASP A 32 7.78 -2.37 -1.03
N LEU A 33 6.63 -2.87 -0.57
CA LEU A 33 5.36 -2.18 -0.60
C LEU A 33 4.93 -1.75 0.80
N ASN A 34 4.71 -0.45 1.00
CA ASN A 34 4.27 0.06 2.29
C ASN A 34 2.83 -0.36 2.62
N ILE A 35 2.64 -0.70 3.90
CA ILE A 35 1.33 -0.89 4.51
C ILE A 35 0.99 0.38 5.29
N ARG A 36 -0.16 0.98 5.01
CA ARG A 36 -0.64 2.21 5.65
C ARG A 36 -1.82 1.95 6.57
N SER A 37 -2.02 2.85 7.53
CA SER A 37 -3.14 2.74 8.48
C SER A 37 -4.51 3.05 7.86
N GLY A 38 -4.53 3.61 6.66
CA GLY A 38 -5.75 3.95 5.92
C GLY A 38 -5.51 3.98 4.41
N PRO A 39 -6.60 4.08 3.61
CA PRO A 39 -6.55 3.97 2.16
C PRO A 39 -6.20 5.31 1.48
N GLY A 40 -4.96 5.75 1.60
CA GLY A 40 -4.49 7.00 0.99
C GLY A 40 -3.01 7.27 1.29
N PRO A 41 -2.37 8.12 0.50
CA PRO A 41 -0.97 8.49 0.66
C PRO A 41 -0.72 9.33 1.92
N GLU A 42 -1.74 9.99 2.45
CA GLU A 42 -1.71 10.80 3.66
C GLU A 42 -1.67 9.98 4.96
N TYR A 43 -2.06 8.72 4.89
CA TYR A 43 -2.06 7.85 6.06
C TYR A 43 -0.65 7.38 6.42
N PRO A 44 -0.32 7.31 7.72
CA PRO A 44 0.99 6.84 8.18
C PRO A 44 1.30 5.43 7.70
N VAL A 45 2.57 5.19 7.36
CA VAL A 45 3.10 3.85 7.11
C VAL A 45 3.22 3.11 8.45
N ILE A 46 2.61 1.93 8.55
CA ILE A 46 2.60 1.07 9.75
C ILE A 46 3.39 -0.22 9.57
N GLY A 47 3.83 -0.50 8.34
CA GLY A 47 4.61 -1.69 8.00
C GLY A 47 4.98 -1.68 6.53
N ALA A 48 5.62 -2.75 6.08
CA ALA A 48 5.92 -2.98 4.67
C ALA A 48 5.90 -4.48 4.36
N ILE A 49 5.45 -4.83 3.16
CA ILE A 49 5.58 -6.16 2.57
C ILE A 49 6.87 -6.15 1.77
N ALA A 50 7.77 -7.10 2.00
CA ALA A 50 8.98 -7.19 1.20
C ALA A 50 8.66 -7.65 -0.23
N ILE A 51 9.52 -7.29 -1.17
CA ILE A 51 9.42 -7.77 -2.54
C ILE A 51 9.35 -9.31 -2.57
N ASP A 52 8.48 -9.86 -3.40
CA ASP A 52 8.19 -11.29 -3.56
C ASP A 52 7.52 -11.96 -2.35
N ASP A 53 7.23 -11.22 -1.28
CA ASP A 53 6.51 -11.76 -0.14
C ASP A 53 5.00 -11.80 -0.40
N GLN A 54 4.37 -12.81 0.21
CA GLN A 54 2.94 -13.08 0.08
C GLN A 54 2.16 -12.44 1.22
N ALA A 55 1.08 -11.76 0.88
CA ALA A 55 0.08 -11.23 1.81
C ALA A 55 -1.31 -11.80 1.51
N MET A 56 -2.25 -11.61 2.43
CA MET A 56 -3.64 -12.01 2.25
C MET A 56 -4.49 -10.77 1.93
N LEU A 57 -5.16 -10.78 0.80
CA LEU A 57 -6.04 -9.70 0.36
C LEU A 57 -7.39 -9.79 1.09
N GLY A 58 -7.73 -8.76 1.83
CA GLY A 58 -9.02 -8.65 2.54
C GLY A 58 -10.12 -8.07 1.66
N GLY A 59 -9.77 -7.13 0.78
CA GLY A 59 -10.71 -6.47 -0.14
C GLY A 59 -10.15 -5.16 -0.65
N CYS A 60 -10.82 -4.56 -1.63
CA CYS A 60 -10.41 -3.28 -2.21
C CYS A 60 -11.55 -2.28 -2.20
N ILE A 61 -11.25 -0.99 -2.03
CA ILE A 61 -12.24 0.07 -2.15
C ILE A 61 -12.70 0.18 -3.60
N GLU A 62 -14.00 0.32 -3.80
CA GLU A 62 -14.57 0.50 -5.13
C GLU A 62 -14.11 1.82 -5.75
N GLY A 63 -13.65 1.77 -7.00
CA GLY A 63 -13.17 2.96 -7.71
C GLY A 63 -11.82 3.49 -7.23
N SER A 64 -11.16 2.80 -6.32
CA SER A 64 -9.85 3.16 -5.79
C SER A 64 -8.82 2.04 -6.05
N LYS A 65 -7.55 2.39 -5.96
CA LYS A 65 -6.43 1.44 -6.03
C LYS A 65 -5.95 0.98 -4.64
N TRP A 66 -6.66 1.36 -3.57
CA TRP A 66 -6.32 0.96 -2.22
C TRP A 66 -7.02 -0.32 -1.83
N CYS A 67 -6.25 -1.30 -1.37
CA CYS A 67 -6.74 -2.59 -0.94
C CYS A 67 -6.26 -2.90 0.49
N GLN A 68 -7.15 -3.51 1.27
CA GLN A 68 -6.81 -4.00 2.60
C GLN A 68 -6.09 -5.32 2.48
N VAL A 69 -5.01 -5.47 3.24
CA VAL A 69 -4.22 -6.70 3.33
C VAL A 69 -3.91 -7.06 4.78
N SER A 70 -3.64 -8.34 4.98
CA SER A 70 -3.04 -8.86 6.21
C SER A 70 -1.69 -9.47 5.88
N TYR A 71 -0.63 -9.02 6.56
CA TYR A 71 0.74 -9.48 6.38
C TYR A 71 1.47 -9.54 7.74
N ALA A 72 2.08 -10.68 8.04
CA ALA A 72 2.84 -10.91 9.29
C ALA A 72 2.07 -10.52 10.58
N GLY A 73 0.73 -10.62 10.56
CA GLY A 73 -0.14 -10.29 11.68
C GLY A 73 -0.52 -8.81 11.77
N ALA A 74 -0.05 -7.96 10.87
CA ALA A 74 -0.50 -6.59 10.71
C ALA A 74 -1.60 -6.51 9.63
N GLU A 75 -2.60 -5.69 9.88
CA GLU A 75 -3.64 -5.34 8.89
C GLU A 75 -3.49 -3.88 8.50
N GLY A 76 -3.65 -3.58 7.21
CA GLY A 76 -3.56 -2.22 6.71
C GLY A 76 -3.86 -2.12 5.23
N TRP A 77 -3.53 -0.99 4.65
CA TRP A 77 -3.87 -0.61 3.28
C TRP A 77 -2.63 -0.50 2.42
N VAL A 78 -2.71 -1.04 1.22
CA VAL A 78 -1.63 -1.04 0.23
C VAL A 78 -2.14 -0.61 -1.13
N TYR A 79 -1.24 -0.11 -1.97
CA TYR A 79 -1.56 0.32 -3.33
C TYR A 79 -1.50 -0.87 -4.29
N SER A 80 -2.63 -1.20 -4.90
CA SER A 80 -2.84 -2.47 -5.63
C SER A 80 -2.09 -2.60 -6.95
N ASP A 81 -1.52 -1.52 -7.49
CA ASP A 81 -0.68 -1.58 -8.70
C ASP A 81 0.59 -2.42 -8.51
N TYR A 82 0.98 -2.64 -7.26
CA TYR A 82 2.17 -3.41 -6.87
C TYR A 82 1.84 -4.78 -6.27
N LEU A 83 0.60 -5.24 -6.44
CA LEU A 83 0.17 -6.57 -6.02
C LEU A 83 -0.21 -7.41 -7.23
N ILE A 84 0.28 -8.65 -7.26
CA ILE A 84 -0.14 -9.67 -8.22
C ILE A 84 -0.87 -10.80 -7.49
N ALA A 85 -1.88 -11.35 -8.14
CA ALA A 85 -2.61 -12.52 -7.69
C ALA A 85 -2.63 -13.57 -8.78
N ASP A 86 -2.68 -14.84 -8.41
CA ASP A 86 -2.94 -15.94 -9.34
C ASP A 86 -4.45 -16.03 -9.62
N ASN A 87 -4.82 -15.95 -10.88
CA ASN A 87 -6.17 -16.19 -11.35
C ASN A 87 -6.16 -17.38 -12.31
N ALA A 88 -6.39 -18.58 -11.78
CA ALA A 88 -6.43 -19.84 -12.53
C ALA A 88 -5.13 -20.13 -13.34
N GLY A 89 -3.96 -19.84 -12.76
CA GLY A 89 -2.65 -20.04 -13.38
C GLY A 89 -2.18 -18.87 -14.24
N VAL A 90 -2.89 -17.75 -14.20
CA VAL A 90 -2.49 -16.49 -14.83
C VAL A 90 -2.29 -15.45 -13.74
N GLU A 91 -1.09 -14.86 -13.69
CA GLU A 91 -0.83 -13.76 -12.78
C GLU A 91 -1.45 -12.46 -13.31
N VAL A 92 -2.20 -11.78 -12.44
CA VAL A 92 -2.94 -10.57 -12.75
C VAL A 92 -2.63 -9.51 -11.70
N VAL A 93 -2.41 -8.28 -12.14
CA VAL A 93 -2.27 -7.13 -11.23
C VAL A 93 -3.61 -6.88 -10.55
N VAL A 94 -3.59 -6.75 -9.22
CA VAL A 94 -4.83 -6.62 -8.42
C VAL A 94 -5.66 -5.40 -8.83
N THR A 95 -5.05 -4.34 -9.31
CA THR A 95 -5.78 -3.17 -9.84
C THR A 95 -6.65 -3.51 -11.06
N GLU A 96 -6.16 -4.41 -11.94
CA GLU A 96 -6.87 -4.85 -13.15
C GLU A 96 -7.80 -6.03 -12.88
N ARG A 97 -7.99 -6.40 -11.61
CA ARG A 97 -8.74 -7.57 -11.16
C ARG A 97 -9.98 -7.85 -12.01
N PRO A 98 -10.04 -8.98 -12.71
CA PRO A 98 -11.24 -9.40 -13.40
C PRO A 98 -12.33 -9.75 -12.38
N ALA A 99 -13.60 -9.61 -12.77
CA ALA A 99 -14.74 -9.88 -11.89
C ALA A 99 -14.75 -11.32 -11.36
N GLU A 100 -14.13 -12.25 -12.09
CA GLU A 100 -14.01 -13.66 -11.70
C GLU A 100 -13.16 -13.88 -10.45
N MET A 101 -12.26 -12.97 -10.12
CA MET A 101 -11.46 -13.04 -8.88
C MET A 101 -12.29 -12.83 -7.61
N ASN A 102 -13.53 -12.34 -7.73
CA ASN A 102 -14.43 -12.08 -6.59
C ASN A 102 -13.76 -11.38 -5.40
N VAL A 103 -12.90 -10.40 -5.67
CA VAL A 103 -12.26 -9.60 -4.63
C VAL A 103 -13.34 -8.83 -3.87
N PRO A 104 -13.45 -8.97 -2.54
CA PRO A 104 -14.45 -8.26 -1.76
C PRO A 104 -14.30 -6.74 -1.88
N VAL A 105 -15.42 -6.02 -1.84
CA VAL A 105 -15.39 -4.57 -1.67
C VAL A 105 -15.13 -4.27 -0.21
N ALA A 106 -14.01 -3.59 0.06
CA ALA A 106 -13.67 -3.11 1.39
C ALA A 106 -14.33 -1.74 1.62
N VAL A 107 -14.85 -1.54 2.82
CA VAL A 107 -15.34 -0.25 3.28
C VAL A 107 -14.40 0.25 4.36
N TYR A 108 -13.85 1.45 4.18
CA TYR A 108 -13.05 2.08 5.21
C TYR A 108 -13.94 2.94 6.11
N GLU A 109 -14.13 2.49 7.33
CA GLU A 109 -14.74 3.29 8.39
C GLU A 109 -13.62 4.00 9.16
N GLY A 110 -13.03 5.03 8.54
CA GLY A 110 -12.03 5.86 9.21
C GLY A 110 -12.59 6.53 10.46
N PRO A 111 -11.74 7.01 11.38
CA PRO A 111 -12.19 7.85 12.47
C PRO A 111 -13.01 8.99 11.86
N ALA A 112 -14.22 9.17 12.37
CA ALA A 112 -15.10 10.26 11.94
C ALA A 112 -14.43 11.58 12.32
N GLU A 113 -13.54 12.09 11.44
CA GLU A 113 -13.09 13.47 11.55
C GLU A 113 -14.27 14.34 11.20
N THR A 114 -14.68 15.13 12.18
CA THR A 114 -15.60 16.24 12.01
C THR A 114 -14.92 17.27 11.09
N ALA A 115 -15.03 17.02 9.78
CA ALA A 115 -14.67 18.03 8.79
C ALA A 115 -15.64 19.19 8.90
N PRO A 116 -15.17 20.45 8.92
CA PRO A 116 -16.04 21.59 8.70
C PRO A 116 -16.61 21.45 7.29
N VAL A 117 -17.91 21.21 7.21
CA VAL A 117 -18.67 21.20 5.97
C VAL A 117 -18.72 22.63 5.41
N ASP A 118 -17.87 22.92 4.42
CA ASP A 118 -18.18 23.99 3.49
C ASP A 118 -18.20 23.43 2.05
N GLY A 119 -19.31 23.71 1.40
CA GLY A 119 -19.92 22.94 0.34
C GLY A 119 -19.12 22.72 -0.94
N GLY A 120 -19.21 21.51 -1.44
CA GLY A 120 -19.08 21.21 -2.86
C GLY A 120 -18.00 20.20 -3.22
N ALA A 121 -18.37 18.97 -3.30
CA ALA A 121 -18.01 17.93 -4.27
C ALA A 121 -18.00 16.56 -3.58
N VAL A 122 -18.92 15.73 -3.99
CA VAL A 122 -19.03 14.31 -3.65
C VAL A 122 -17.81 13.57 -4.20
N GLY A 123 -17.08 12.88 -3.33
CA GLY A 123 -16.18 11.83 -3.79
C GLY A 123 -14.71 11.91 -3.37
N SER A 124 -14.39 12.54 -2.25
CA SER A 124 -13.07 12.36 -1.65
C SER A 124 -13.18 12.37 -0.14
N VAL A 125 -12.71 11.32 0.49
CA VAL A 125 -12.40 11.29 1.91
C VAL A 125 -11.29 12.30 2.14
N THR A 126 -11.69 13.52 2.49
CA THR A 126 -10.78 14.65 2.64
C THR A 126 -10.24 14.64 4.06
N GLY A 127 -9.17 13.89 4.31
CA GLY A 127 -8.25 14.23 5.35
C GLY A 127 -7.54 15.51 4.90
N GLY A 128 -7.71 16.60 5.65
CA GLY A 128 -7.12 17.88 5.31
C GLY A 128 -5.60 17.84 5.38
N VAL A 129 -4.94 17.63 4.26
CA VAL A 129 -3.50 17.82 4.10
C VAL A 129 -3.28 19.07 3.26
N THR A 130 -2.82 20.11 3.91
CA THR A 130 -2.22 21.27 3.27
C THR A 130 -0.93 20.81 2.61
N GLY A 131 -0.85 20.77 1.29
CA GLY A 131 0.34 20.37 0.54
C GLY A 131 0.07 19.42 -0.63
N ALA A 132 -1.19 18.97 -0.81
CA ALA A 132 -1.52 18.12 -1.94
C ALA A 132 -1.41 18.88 -3.27
N ILE A 133 -0.52 18.42 -4.15
CA ILE A 133 -0.53 18.83 -5.56
C ILE A 133 -1.67 18.03 -6.20
N ALA A 134 -2.85 18.66 -6.30
CA ALA A 134 -4.04 18.02 -6.85
C ALA A 134 -3.77 17.46 -8.25
N GLY A 135 -3.94 16.15 -8.41
CA GLY A 135 -3.80 15.46 -9.69
C GLY A 135 -2.37 15.07 -10.09
N ALA A 136 -1.36 15.30 -9.24
CA ALA A 136 -0.02 14.79 -9.51
C ALA A 136 0.09 13.33 -9.05
N ILE A 137 0.53 12.46 -9.95
CA ILE A 137 0.64 11.01 -9.74
C ILE A 137 2.11 10.64 -9.70
N ILE A 138 2.49 9.78 -8.76
CA ILE A 138 3.79 9.10 -8.79
C ILE A 138 3.74 8.12 -9.98
N ALA A 139 4.56 8.38 -10.99
CA ALA A 139 4.68 7.44 -12.11
C ALA A 139 5.46 6.22 -11.62
N GLY A 140 4.74 5.16 -11.32
CA GLY A 140 5.34 3.88 -10.99
C GLY A 140 6.23 3.36 -12.14
N PRO A 141 7.07 2.37 -11.91
CA PRO A 141 7.80 1.66 -12.96
C PRO A 141 6.80 0.93 -13.86
N VAL A 142 6.13 1.67 -14.74
CA VAL A 142 4.98 1.29 -15.58
C VAL A 142 5.33 0.19 -16.60
N GLY A 143 6.43 -0.48 -16.48
CA GLY A 143 6.79 -1.63 -17.28
C GLY A 143 6.82 -2.95 -16.52
N ALA A 144 6.81 -2.91 -15.19
CA ALA A 144 6.94 -4.11 -14.39
C ALA A 144 5.62 -4.86 -14.18
N ALA A 145 4.50 -4.13 -14.15
CA ALA A 145 3.23 -4.75 -13.80
C ALA A 145 2.42 -5.33 -14.97
N VAL A 146 2.53 -4.79 -16.19
CA VAL A 146 1.64 -5.17 -17.31
C VAL A 146 2.36 -6.02 -18.40
N GLY A 147 3.69 -6.06 -18.36
CA GLY A 147 4.46 -6.85 -19.34
C GLY A 147 5.29 -7.95 -18.71
N GLY A 148 5.05 -8.23 -17.44
CA GLY A 148 6.17 -8.63 -16.89
C GLY A 148 6.45 -9.69 -15.95
N ILE A 149 5.76 -10.71 -16.00
CA ILE A 149 6.35 -11.97 -15.52
C ILE A 149 7.52 -12.41 -16.43
N ALA A 150 7.54 -11.98 -17.66
CA ALA A 150 8.73 -12.11 -18.53
C ALA A 150 9.70 -10.94 -18.42
N GLY A 151 9.32 -9.82 -17.80
CA GLY A 151 10.15 -8.62 -17.66
C GLY A 151 10.85 -8.47 -16.31
N ALA A 152 10.34 -9.11 -15.25
CA ALA A 152 11.01 -9.11 -13.95
C ALA A 152 12.35 -9.85 -13.95
N ALA A 153 12.55 -10.77 -14.89
CA ALA A 153 13.83 -11.44 -15.10
C ALA A 153 14.77 -10.74 -16.09
N GLY A 154 14.32 -9.69 -16.79
CA GLY A 154 15.11 -9.08 -17.87
C GLY A 154 14.97 -7.58 -18.04
N GLY A 155 13.96 -6.97 -17.45
CA GLY A 155 13.79 -5.53 -17.42
C GLY A 155 14.35 -4.97 -16.12
N GLY A 156 15.65 -5.07 -15.93
CA GLY A 156 16.28 -4.46 -14.79
C GLY A 156 15.86 -3.01 -14.71
N VAL A 157 15.22 -2.63 -13.61
CA VAL A 157 15.33 -1.28 -13.11
C VAL A 157 16.81 -1.07 -12.89
N THR A 158 17.50 -0.60 -13.96
CA THR A 158 18.87 -0.13 -13.89
C THR A 158 18.89 1.26 -13.23
N GLY A 159 18.11 1.40 -12.17
CA GLY A 159 18.33 2.40 -11.17
C GLY A 159 19.22 1.71 -10.14
N SER A 160 20.45 2.17 -10.03
CA SER A 160 21.34 1.69 -9.00
C SER A 160 20.61 1.82 -7.67
N ILE A 161 20.28 0.69 -7.04
CA ILE A 161 19.88 0.70 -5.63
C ILE A 161 21.12 1.21 -4.92
N ILE A 162 21.05 2.45 -4.50
CA ILE A 162 22.15 3.06 -3.74
C ILE A 162 21.99 2.68 -2.28
N ASP A 163 23.08 2.50 -1.59
CA ASP A 163 23.12 2.43 -0.13
C ASP A 163 23.80 3.71 0.38
N PRO A 164 23.01 4.78 0.67
CA PRO A 164 23.56 6.04 1.11
C PRO A 164 24.27 5.86 2.45
N ASN A 165 25.39 6.55 2.62
CA ASN A 165 26.12 6.51 3.87
C ASN A 165 25.26 7.01 5.05
N PRO A 166 25.57 6.63 6.31
CA PRO A 166 24.77 7.04 7.47
C PRO A 166 24.66 8.55 7.65
N GLU A 167 25.68 9.32 7.22
CA GLU A 167 25.69 10.79 7.32
C GLU A 167 24.59 11.42 6.46
N VAL A 168 24.40 10.91 5.23
CA VAL A 168 23.33 11.36 4.33
C VAL A 168 21.95 11.06 4.92
N ARG A 169 21.75 9.86 5.48
CA ARG A 169 20.48 9.49 6.12
C ARG A 169 20.19 10.38 7.30
N THR A 170 21.18 10.62 8.17
CA THR A 170 21.07 11.52 9.32
C THR A 170 20.75 12.94 8.87
N TYR A 171 21.46 13.45 7.86
CA TYR A 171 21.22 14.78 7.32
C TYR A 171 19.78 14.96 6.85
N VAL A 172 19.24 14.01 6.09
CA VAL A 172 17.86 14.06 5.59
C VAL A 172 16.85 14.03 6.74
N GLN A 173 17.09 13.22 7.77
CA GLN A 173 16.20 13.14 8.94
C GLN A 173 16.26 14.38 9.84
N GLU A 174 17.42 15.03 9.96
CA GLU A 174 17.61 16.24 10.76
C GLU A 174 17.17 17.51 10.01
N ASN A 175 17.02 17.46 8.69
CA ASN A 175 16.60 18.59 7.86
C ASN A 175 15.28 18.28 7.13
N PRO A 176 14.18 18.08 7.88
CA PRO A 176 12.90 17.78 7.25
C PRO A 176 12.42 18.96 6.40
N VAL A 177 11.82 18.67 5.25
CA VAL A 177 11.16 19.63 4.38
C VAL A 177 9.65 19.37 4.39
N GLU A 178 8.88 20.36 3.96
CA GLU A 178 7.43 20.21 3.87
C GLU A 178 7.08 19.03 2.93
N PRO A 179 6.29 18.05 3.41
CA PRO A 179 5.96 16.88 2.62
C PRO A 179 5.01 17.23 1.47
N VAL A 180 5.24 16.64 0.31
CA VAL A 180 4.29 16.65 -0.80
C VAL A 180 3.51 15.34 -0.80
N TYR A 181 2.19 15.43 -1.04
CA TYR A 181 1.32 14.27 -1.13
C TYR A 181 0.90 14.06 -2.59
N LEU A 182 1.23 12.90 -3.12
CA LEU A 182 0.98 12.50 -4.49
C LEU A 182 0.15 11.23 -4.50
N GLU A 183 -0.74 11.09 -5.46
CA GLU A 183 -1.45 9.83 -5.66
C GLU A 183 -0.48 8.73 -6.09
N GLY A 184 -0.60 7.54 -5.50
CA GLY A 184 0.29 6.42 -5.70
C GLY A 184 1.11 6.08 -4.47
N GLU A 185 1.99 5.10 -4.60
CA GLU A 185 2.86 4.68 -3.50
C GLU A 185 4.32 5.00 -3.79
N VAL A 186 5.05 5.32 -2.73
CA VAL A 186 6.48 5.61 -2.76
C VAL A 186 7.24 4.30 -2.87
N VAL A 187 7.82 4.05 -4.04
CA VAL A 187 8.63 2.86 -4.32
C VAL A 187 9.91 3.25 -5.04
N VAL A 188 10.96 2.46 -4.85
CA VAL A 188 12.24 2.67 -5.57
C VAL A 188 12.02 2.43 -7.06
N GLY A 189 12.55 3.32 -7.89
CA GLY A 189 12.39 3.29 -9.35
C GLY A 189 11.20 4.09 -9.88
N ALA A 190 10.28 4.52 -9.01
CA ALA A 190 9.20 5.42 -9.40
C ALA A 190 9.73 6.83 -9.70
N SER A 191 9.07 7.55 -10.61
CA SER A 191 9.45 8.92 -10.97
C SER A 191 8.46 9.93 -10.37
N LEU A 192 9.00 11.00 -9.82
CA LEU A 192 8.23 12.13 -9.31
C LEU A 192 7.94 13.12 -10.44
N PRO A 193 6.79 13.80 -10.42
CA PRO A 193 6.50 14.90 -11.33
C PRO A 193 7.57 16.01 -11.26
N GLU A 194 7.85 16.65 -12.38
CA GLU A 194 8.81 17.77 -12.45
C GLU A 194 8.41 18.97 -11.57
N THR A 195 7.14 19.06 -11.17
CA THR A 195 6.62 20.09 -10.29
C THR A 195 7.04 19.92 -8.82
N VAL A 196 7.59 18.76 -8.48
CA VAL A 196 8.06 18.47 -7.11
C VAL A 196 9.41 19.11 -6.89
N GLU A 197 9.48 20.02 -5.93
CA GLU A 197 10.73 20.65 -5.53
C GLU A 197 11.58 19.67 -4.70
N VAL A 198 12.78 19.40 -5.19
CA VAL A 198 13.76 18.53 -4.51
C VAL A 198 14.88 19.37 -3.91
N ARG A 199 15.39 18.97 -2.74
CA ARG A 199 16.45 19.68 -2.00
C ARG A 199 17.81 19.01 -2.24
N GLU A 200 18.82 19.84 -2.30
CA GLU A 200 20.23 19.37 -2.39
C GLU A 200 20.73 18.91 -1.01
N ILE A 201 21.60 17.92 -1.03
CA ILE A 201 22.34 17.44 0.13
C ILE A 201 23.79 17.90 -0.06
N PRO A 202 24.43 18.57 0.91
CA PRO A 202 25.81 19.02 0.81
C PRO A 202 26.75 17.86 0.46
N ASP A 203 27.62 18.08 -0.52
CA ASP A 203 28.63 17.12 -0.96
C ASP A 203 28.11 15.74 -1.39
N TYR A 204 26.84 15.69 -1.85
CA TYR A 204 26.21 14.45 -2.31
C TYR A 204 25.49 14.66 -3.66
N GLU A 205 25.57 13.64 -4.53
CA GLU A 205 25.08 13.75 -5.91
C GLU A 205 23.56 13.69 -6.03
N TYR A 206 22.86 13.01 -5.09
CA TYR A 206 21.39 12.89 -5.08
C TYR A 206 20.74 14.02 -4.30
N ARG A 207 19.45 14.23 -4.58
CA ARG A 207 18.61 15.19 -3.89
C ARG A 207 17.60 14.45 -3.03
N TYR A 208 16.90 15.18 -2.16
CA TYR A 208 15.87 14.58 -1.34
C TYR A 208 14.59 15.40 -1.31
N VAL A 209 13.50 14.73 -0.99
CA VAL A 209 12.19 15.32 -0.75
C VAL A 209 11.39 14.39 0.16
N TYR A 210 10.41 14.92 0.85
CA TYR A 210 9.44 14.13 1.61
C TYR A 210 8.19 13.92 0.76
N VAL A 211 7.91 12.68 0.38
CA VAL A 211 6.75 12.29 -0.43
C VAL A 211 5.89 11.33 0.36
N ASN A 212 4.58 11.64 0.48
CA ASN A 212 3.62 10.80 1.21
C ASN A 212 4.10 10.45 2.64
N GLY A 213 4.72 11.43 3.30
CA GLY A 213 5.26 11.29 4.64
C GLY A 213 6.59 10.53 4.74
N GLN A 214 7.21 10.15 3.62
CA GLN A 214 8.48 9.42 3.60
C GLN A 214 9.60 10.25 2.95
N PRO A 215 10.78 10.36 3.58
CA PRO A 215 11.93 10.96 2.95
C PRO A 215 12.53 10.02 1.90
N VAL A 216 12.71 10.54 0.69
CA VAL A 216 13.25 9.79 -0.44
C VAL A 216 14.46 10.50 -1.05
N LEU A 217 15.41 9.73 -1.55
CA LEU A 217 16.49 10.24 -2.39
C LEU A 217 16.09 10.08 -3.85
N VAL A 218 16.35 11.11 -4.64
CA VAL A 218 16.00 11.17 -6.05
C VAL A 218 17.22 11.48 -6.90
N GLU A 219 17.26 10.89 -8.08
CA GLU A 219 18.28 11.14 -9.08
C GLU A 219 18.02 12.50 -9.74
N PRO A 220 19.00 13.41 -9.77
CA PRO A 220 18.87 14.68 -10.46
C PRO A 220 18.60 14.49 -11.95
N GLY A 221 17.67 15.30 -12.51
CA GLY A 221 17.33 15.28 -13.92
C GLY A 221 16.28 14.27 -14.34
N THR A 222 16.13 13.15 -13.66
CA THR A 222 15.08 12.16 -13.92
C THR A 222 13.96 12.21 -12.86
N ASN A 223 14.23 12.82 -11.72
CA ASN A 223 13.38 12.81 -10.52
C ASN A 223 12.94 11.39 -10.11
N ARG A 224 13.76 10.39 -10.42
CA ARG A 224 13.48 9.00 -10.05
C ARG A 224 13.91 8.72 -8.63
N ILE A 225 13.06 8.05 -7.86
CA ILE A 225 13.35 7.60 -6.51
C ILE A 225 14.39 6.49 -6.58
N VAL A 226 15.54 6.71 -5.93
CA VAL A 226 16.65 5.75 -5.89
C VAL A 226 16.81 5.12 -4.50
N TYR A 227 16.23 5.75 -3.46
CA TYR A 227 16.28 5.22 -2.11
C TYR A 227 15.16 5.81 -1.24
N ILE A 228 14.63 5.02 -0.32
CA ILE A 228 13.66 5.45 0.69
C ILE A 228 14.35 5.39 2.05
N VAL A 229 14.45 6.53 2.73
CA VAL A 229 15.05 6.60 4.07
C VAL A 229 14.02 6.08 5.08
N ARG A 230 14.34 4.95 5.69
CA ARG A 230 13.50 4.28 6.71
C ARG A 230 14.18 4.27 8.07
#